data_b4c981f6724060cdcf99ff4cb2b18362
#
_entry.id   b4c981f6724060cdcf99ff4cb2b18362
#
_cell.length_a   1.000
_cell.length_b   1.000
_cell.length_c   1.000
_cell.angle_alpha   90.00
_cell.angle_beta   90.00
_cell.angle_gamma   90.00
#
_symmetry.space_group_name_H-M   'P 1'
#
loop_
_entity.id
_entity.type
_entity.pdbx_description
1 polymer ?
#
loop_
_entity_poly.entity_id
_entity_poly.type
_entity_poly.pdbx_seq_one_letter_code
_entity_poly.pdbx_strand_id
1 'polypeptide(L)'
;GRDNARTPMQWDDSTNAGFTTGTPWLKLNDNYETINVAAALDDPNSIFYYYQKLIRLRHDLPIITTGVYQLLDPTDEQVYTYRRVGENDTLLVISNFTSDTLTRDYQVPETATLIIGNYDDDAGTTLRPYEAKVYHLTN
;
A
#
# COMPACT_ATOMS: atom_id res chain seq x y z
N GLY A 1 4.01 8.23 22.98
CA GLY A 1 5.04 9.21 23.15
C GLY A 1 6.04 9.23 21.99
N ARG A 2 6.90 10.22 21.96
CA ARG A 2 7.90 10.44 20.90
C ARG A 2 8.81 9.21 20.65
N ASP A 3 9.11 8.45 21.69
CA ASP A 3 10.06 7.34 21.62
C ASP A 3 9.51 6.12 20.88
N ASN A 4 8.19 5.98 20.76
CA ASN A 4 7.60 4.89 19.98
C ASN A 4 7.99 4.92 18.49
N ALA A 5 8.27 6.10 17.95
CA ALA A 5 8.72 6.28 16.55
C ALA A 5 10.25 6.24 16.39
N ARG A 6 10.98 5.94 17.46
CA ARG A 6 12.46 6.02 17.53
C ARG A 6 13.09 4.73 18.07
N THR A 7 12.33 3.65 18.10
CA THR A 7 12.85 2.33 18.50
C THR A 7 13.97 1.89 17.53
N PRO A 8 14.93 1.09 18.01
CA PRO A 8 15.98 0.53 17.15
C PRO A 8 15.40 -0.18 15.94
N MET A 9 16.06 -0.04 14.78
CA MET A 9 15.68 -0.75 13.56
C MET A 9 15.80 -2.26 13.77
N GLN A 10 14.78 -3.00 13.37
CA GLN A 10 14.72 -4.45 13.47
C GLN A 10 15.28 -5.07 12.17
N TRP A 11 16.58 -5.39 12.16
CA TRP A 11 17.24 -5.92 10.98
C TRP A 11 16.99 -7.41 10.79
N ASP A 12 17.04 -8.17 11.90
CA ASP A 12 16.85 -9.62 11.92
C ASP A 12 16.35 -10.09 13.29
N ASP A 13 16.24 -11.40 13.49
CA ASP A 13 15.79 -12.04 14.73
C ASP A 13 16.91 -12.28 15.75
N SER A 14 18.12 -11.82 15.47
CA SER A 14 19.27 -11.99 16.38
C SER A 14 19.24 -11.03 17.58
N THR A 15 20.17 -11.20 18.50
CA THR A 15 20.29 -10.36 19.70
C THR A 15 20.26 -8.87 19.34
N ASN A 16 19.44 -8.11 20.06
CA ASN A 16 19.20 -6.68 19.81
C ASN A 16 18.67 -6.39 18.39
N ALA A 17 17.94 -7.35 17.77
CA ALA A 17 17.41 -7.24 16.41
C ALA A 17 18.49 -6.96 15.35
N GLY A 18 19.73 -7.43 15.55
CA GLY A 18 20.84 -7.10 14.66
C GLY A 18 21.26 -5.62 14.66
N PHE A 19 20.69 -4.79 15.52
CA PHE A 19 20.90 -3.35 15.53
C PHE A 19 22.26 -2.95 16.15
N THR A 20 22.66 -3.59 17.24
CA THR A 20 23.91 -3.29 17.98
C THR A 20 24.40 -4.48 18.76
N THR A 21 25.70 -4.55 19.00
CA THR A 21 26.33 -5.49 19.93
C THR A 21 26.34 -4.99 21.37
N GLY A 22 26.03 -3.71 21.60
CA GLY A 22 25.92 -3.09 22.91
C GLY A 22 24.48 -3.03 23.43
N THR A 23 24.25 -2.25 24.50
CA THR A 23 22.90 -2.00 25.01
C THR A 23 22.23 -0.86 24.21
N PRO A 24 21.08 -1.10 23.56
CA PRO A 24 20.36 -0.03 22.86
C PRO A 24 19.92 1.07 23.84
N TRP A 25 20.01 2.31 23.42
CA TRP A 25 19.55 3.45 24.22
C TRP A 25 18.04 3.43 24.47
N LEU A 26 17.26 3.16 23.42
CA LEU A 26 15.81 2.99 23.52
C LEU A 26 15.44 1.51 23.50
N LYS A 27 14.30 1.18 24.12
CA LYS A 27 13.77 -0.18 24.15
C LYS A 27 13.54 -0.70 22.73
N LEU A 28 13.95 -1.94 22.47
CA LEU A 28 13.53 -2.71 21.31
C LEU A 28 12.02 -3.01 21.36
N ASN A 29 11.39 -3.09 20.22
CA ASN A 29 10.07 -3.71 20.11
C ASN A 29 10.18 -5.21 20.37
N ASP A 30 9.25 -5.75 21.15
CA ASP A 30 9.28 -7.16 21.56
C ASP A 30 8.95 -8.12 20.38
N ASN A 31 8.50 -7.60 19.24
CA ASN A 31 8.11 -8.36 18.05
C ASN A 31 9.24 -8.53 17.01
N TYR A 32 10.47 -8.12 17.32
CA TYR A 32 11.57 -8.15 16.33
C TYR A 32 11.92 -9.56 15.84
N GLU A 33 11.62 -10.60 16.63
CA GLU A 33 11.86 -11.99 16.23
C GLU A 33 11.00 -12.42 15.02
N THR A 34 9.85 -11.77 14.81
CA THR A 34 8.92 -12.09 13.73
C THR A 34 8.75 -10.97 12.72
N ILE A 35 8.95 -9.71 13.14
CA ILE A 35 8.82 -8.54 12.28
C ILE A 35 10.18 -7.87 12.17
N ASN A 36 10.86 -8.10 11.07
CA ASN A 36 12.19 -7.55 10.83
C ASN A 36 12.48 -7.48 9.32
N VAL A 37 13.59 -6.83 8.95
CA VAL A 37 13.99 -6.63 7.56
C VAL A 37 14.28 -7.96 6.86
N ALA A 38 14.97 -8.89 7.51
CA ALA A 38 15.30 -10.18 6.93
C ALA A 38 14.03 -10.96 6.53
N ALA A 39 13.06 -11.05 7.46
CA ALA A 39 11.77 -11.69 7.20
C ALA A 39 10.99 -10.96 6.07
N ALA A 40 11.03 -9.63 6.03
CA ALA A 40 10.36 -8.86 4.97
C ALA A 40 11.01 -9.05 3.59
N LEU A 41 12.32 -9.28 3.53
CA LEU A 41 13.03 -9.58 2.26
C LEU A 41 12.77 -11.00 1.75
N ASP A 42 12.47 -11.94 2.65
CA ASP A 42 12.14 -13.31 2.29
C ASP A 42 10.68 -13.49 1.84
N ASP A 43 9.80 -12.55 2.19
CA ASP A 43 8.38 -12.58 1.80
C ASP A 43 8.10 -11.64 0.62
N PRO A 44 7.85 -12.17 -0.60
CA PRO A 44 7.53 -11.35 -1.78
C PRO A 44 6.23 -10.53 -1.64
N ASN A 45 5.36 -10.87 -0.70
CA ASN A 45 4.10 -10.16 -0.41
C ASN A 45 4.22 -9.20 0.77
N SER A 46 5.43 -8.98 1.28
CA SER A 46 5.67 -8.07 2.40
C SER A 46 5.38 -6.60 2.05
N ILE A 47 5.14 -5.81 3.10
CA ILE A 47 5.01 -4.34 2.99
C ILE A 47 6.24 -3.73 2.31
N PHE A 48 7.43 -4.29 2.50
CA PHE A 48 8.67 -3.82 1.86
C PHE A 48 8.54 -3.84 0.33
N TYR A 49 8.16 -4.97 -0.26
CA TYR A 49 8.01 -5.09 -1.72
C TYR A 49 6.82 -4.32 -2.26
N TYR A 50 5.72 -4.25 -1.50
CA TYR A 50 4.59 -3.41 -1.87
C TYR A 50 4.99 -1.94 -1.96
N TYR A 51 5.73 -1.45 -0.97
CA TYR A 51 6.22 -0.06 -0.95
C TYR A 51 7.24 0.21 -2.06
N GLN A 52 8.16 -0.73 -2.31
CA GLN A 52 9.11 -0.65 -3.41
C GLN A 52 8.38 -0.53 -4.76
N LYS A 53 7.31 -1.32 -4.97
CA LYS A 53 6.48 -1.25 -6.18
C LYS A 53 5.78 0.10 -6.32
N LEU A 54 5.24 0.66 -5.24
CA LEU A 54 4.63 2.00 -5.25
C LEU A 54 5.65 3.08 -5.63
N ILE A 55 6.85 3.03 -5.08
CA ILE A 55 7.94 3.98 -5.42
C ILE A 55 8.29 3.86 -6.92
N ARG A 56 8.43 2.64 -7.42
CA ARG A 56 8.72 2.40 -8.85
C ARG A 56 7.61 2.95 -9.74
N LEU A 57 6.34 2.66 -9.43
CA LEU A 57 5.20 3.20 -10.18
C LEU A 57 5.20 4.73 -10.19
N ARG A 58 5.58 5.37 -9.08
CA ARG A 58 5.68 6.83 -9.01
C ARG A 58 6.76 7.40 -9.93
N HIS A 59 7.86 6.66 -10.17
CA HIS A 59 8.89 7.06 -11.14
C HIS A 59 8.48 6.79 -12.58
N ASP A 60 7.83 5.65 -12.84
CA ASP A 60 7.53 5.17 -14.18
C ASP A 60 6.26 5.81 -14.78
N LEU A 61 5.33 6.25 -13.93
CA LEU A 61 4.04 6.82 -14.33
C LEU A 61 3.93 8.30 -13.96
N PRO A 62 4.25 9.23 -14.88
CA PRO A 62 4.18 10.66 -14.62
C PRO A 62 2.80 11.14 -14.14
N ILE A 63 1.73 10.47 -14.57
CA ILE A 63 0.35 10.79 -14.16
C ILE A 63 0.14 10.77 -12.65
N ILE A 64 0.91 9.96 -11.90
CA ILE A 64 0.83 9.93 -10.44
C ILE A 64 1.15 11.31 -9.84
N THR A 65 2.04 12.06 -10.47
CA THR A 65 2.45 13.39 -10.01
C THR A 65 1.77 14.54 -10.75
N THR A 66 1.53 14.40 -12.05
CA THR A 66 1.02 15.47 -12.92
C THR A 66 -0.49 15.42 -13.13
N GLY A 67 -1.12 14.25 -12.98
CA GLY A 67 -2.56 14.07 -13.20
C GLY A 67 -3.41 14.93 -12.25
N VAL A 68 -4.53 15.42 -12.74
CA VAL A 68 -5.49 16.20 -11.94
C VAL A 68 -6.21 15.27 -10.96
N TYR A 69 -6.22 15.63 -9.69
CA TYR A 69 -6.96 14.88 -8.66
C TYR A 69 -8.48 15.13 -8.79
N GLN A 70 -9.23 14.05 -8.77
CA GLN A 70 -10.69 14.07 -8.79
C GLN A 70 -11.24 13.08 -7.77
N LEU A 71 -11.81 13.58 -6.67
CA LEU A 71 -12.48 12.76 -5.68
C LEU A 71 -13.77 12.18 -6.25
N LEU A 72 -14.02 10.90 -6.02
CA LEU A 72 -15.29 10.22 -6.31
C LEU A 72 -15.97 9.88 -4.98
N ASP A 73 -17.31 9.86 -5.00
CA ASP A 73 -18.14 9.49 -3.84
C ASP A 73 -17.72 10.18 -2.53
N PRO A 74 -17.72 11.53 -2.47
CA PRO A 74 -17.22 12.27 -1.31
C PRO A 74 -18.01 12.02 -0.01
N THR A 75 -19.16 11.35 -0.10
CA THR A 75 -20.03 10.98 1.02
C THR A 75 -19.90 9.53 1.46
N ASP A 76 -19.10 8.71 0.76
CA ASP A 76 -18.82 7.34 1.18
C ASP A 76 -17.82 7.35 2.35
N GLU A 77 -18.27 6.97 3.54
CA GLU A 77 -17.46 6.93 4.75
C GLU A 77 -16.61 5.66 4.89
N GLN A 78 -16.80 4.67 4.01
CA GLN A 78 -16.14 3.36 4.07
C GLN A 78 -15.07 3.20 3.00
N VAL A 79 -15.30 3.76 1.81
CA VAL A 79 -14.42 3.60 0.66
C VAL A 79 -13.89 4.96 0.21
N TYR A 80 -12.57 5.07 0.12
CA TYR A 80 -11.93 6.23 -0.46
C TYR A 80 -11.56 5.98 -1.90
N THR A 81 -12.20 6.71 -2.81
CA THR A 81 -12.02 6.53 -4.26
C THR A 81 -11.73 7.85 -4.94
N TYR A 82 -10.71 7.87 -5.76
CA TYR A 82 -10.36 9.04 -6.56
C TYR A 82 -9.71 8.67 -7.89
N ARG A 83 -9.70 9.63 -8.80
CA ARG A 83 -8.96 9.55 -10.06
C ARG A 83 -7.77 10.52 -10.06
N ARG A 84 -6.73 10.11 -10.77
CA ARG A 84 -5.70 11.00 -11.30
C ARG A 84 -5.91 11.04 -12.80
N VAL A 85 -6.33 12.19 -13.33
CA VAL A 85 -6.70 12.35 -14.74
C VAL A 85 -5.57 13.02 -15.48
N GLY A 86 -4.98 12.33 -16.43
CA GLY A 86 -3.99 12.83 -17.38
C GLY A 86 -4.62 13.15 -18.74
N GLU A 87 -3.79 13.53 -19.69
CA GLU A 87 -4.23 13.85 -21.06
C GLU A 87 -4.65 12.58 -21.82
N ASN A 88 -3.88 11.50 -21.68
CA ASN A 88 -4.07 10.26 -22.44
C ASN A 88 -4.44 9.06 -21.57
N ASP A 89 -4.40 9.21 -20.27
CA ASP A 89 -4.62 8.12 -19.33
C ASP A 89 -5.26 8.61 -18.03
N THR A 90 -5.78 7.66 -17.26
CA THR A 90 -6.37 7.92 -15.95
C THR A 90 -5.96 6.81 -14.99
N LEU A 91 -5.61 7.17 -13.76
CA LEU A 91 -5.53 6.20 -12.67
C LEU A 91 -6.82 6.29 -11.84
N LEU A 92 -7.40 5.13 -11.54
CA LEU A 92 -8.51 4.99 -10.60
C LEU A 92 -7.99 4.26 -9.37
N VAL A 93 -8.06 4.93 -8.23
CA VAL A 93 -7.64 4.40 -6.93
C VAL A 93 -8.87 4.12 -6.09
N ILE A 94 -8.96 2.91 -5.55
CA ILE A 94 -10.08 2.44 -4.72
C ILE A 94 -9.50 1.84 -3.45
N SER A 95 -9.95 2.28 -2.28
CA SER A 95 -9.46 1.79 -0.99
C SER A 95 -10.60 1.61 0.00
N ASN A 96 -10.82 0.37 0.44
CA ASN A 96 -11.75 0.04 1.52
C ASN A 96 -11.03 0.23 2.87
N PHE A 97 -11.50 1.15 3.69
CA PHE A 97 -10.94 1.45 5.01
C PHE A 97 -11.60 0.67 6.15
N THR A 98 -12.39 -0.35 5.82
CA THR A 98 -13.12 -1.16 6.81
C THR A 98 -12.70 -2.62 6.80
N SER A 99 -13.05 -3.33 7.87
CA SER A 99 -12.93 -4.80 7.97
C SER A 99 -14.06 -5.55 7.27
N ASP A 100 -15.00 -4.84 6.65
CA ASP A 100 -16.14 -5.43 5.98
C ASP A 100 -15.84 -5.71 4.51
N THR A 101 -16.51 -6.72 3.97
CA THR A 101 -16.60 -6.92 2.52
C THR A 101 -17.71 -6.04 1.96
N LEU A 102 -17.36 -5.15 1.05
CA LEU A 102 -18.27 -4.18 0.46
C LEU A 102 -18.43 -4.45 -1.04
N THR A 103 -19.50 -3.91 -1.64
CA THR A 103 -19.67 -3.90 -3.09
C THR A 103 -19.79 -2.45 -3.56
N ARG A 104 -18.94 -2.06 -4.51
CA ARG A 104 -18.97 -0.75 -5.17
C ARG A 104 -18.69 -0.93 -6.65
N ASP A 105 -19.54 -0.36 -7.50
CA ASP A 105 -19.35 -0.41 -8.95
C ASP A 105 -18.91 0.97 -9.47
N TYR A 106 -17.62 1.09 -9.73
CA TYR A 106 -17.03 2.27 -10.36
C TYR A 106 -16.95 2.16 -11.88
N GLN A 107 -17.64 1.16 -12.47
CA GLN A 107 -17.70 0.93 -13.92
C GLN A 107 -16.30 0.88 -14.55
N VAL A 108 -15.43 0.07 -13.95
CA VAL A 108 -14.07 -0.16 -14.46
C VAL A 108 -14.18 -0.87 -15.81
N PRO A 109 -13.68 -0.28 -16.91
CA PRO A 109 -13.77 -0.91 -18.22
C PRO A 109 -12.88 -2.17 -18.28
N GLU A 110 -13.25 -3.14 -19.12
CA GLU A 110 -12.47 -4.36 -19.34
C GLU A 110 -11.05 -4.09 -19.87
N THR A 111 -10.83 -2.94 -20.49
CA THR A 111 -9.52 -2.50 -20.99
C THR A 111 -8.61 -1.93 -19.89
N ALA A 112 -9.13 -1.72 -18.68
CA ALA A 112 -8.33 -1.24 -17.57
C ALA A 112 -7.35 -2.31 -17.08
N THR A 113 -6.17 -1.88 -16.70
CA THR A 113 -5.15 -2.77 -16.14
C THR A 113 -5.02 -2.53 -14.64
N LEU A 114 -5.18 -3.58 -13.83
CA LEU A 114 -4.83 -3.54 -12.41
C LEU A 114 -3.31 -3.46 -12.28
N ILE A 115 -2.78 -2.33 -11.84
CA ILE A 115 -1.33 -2.10 -11.76
C ILE A 115 -0.75 -2.40 -10.38
N ILE A 116 -1.56 -2.28 -9.32
CA ILE A 116 -1.19 -2.67 -7.96
C ILE A 116 -2.44 -2.93 -7.13
N GLY A 117 -2.38 -3.93 -6.28
CA GLY A 117 -3.35 -4.27 -5.25
C GLY A 117 -2.65 -4.94 -4.08
N ASN A 118 -3.31 -5.03 -2.93
CA ASN A 118 -2.82 -5.73 -1.74
C ASN A 118 -3.42 -7.14 -1.58
N TYR A 119 -4.16 -7.62 -2.59
CA TYR A 119 -4.62 -9.00 -2.74
C TYR A 119 -4.04 -9.58 -4.04
N ASP A 120 -3.95 -10.91 -4.11
CA ASP A 120 -3.29 -11.61 -5.24
C ASP A 120 -4.10 -11.57 -6.54
N ASP A 121 -5.41 -11.34 -6.44
CA ASP A 121 -6.35 -11.32 -7.55
C ASP A 121 -7.26 -10.09 -7.51
N ASP A 122 -7.94 -9.81 -8.60
CA ASP A 122 -8.94 -8.75 -8.72
C ASP A 122 -10.35 -9.33 -8.54
N ALA A 123 -11.02 -8.96 -7.46
CA ALA A 123 -12.41 -9.36 -7.18
C ALA A 123 -13.46 -8.43 -7.85
N GLY A 124 -13.05 -7.58 -8.79
CA GLY A 124 -13.94 -6.67 -9.53
C GLY A 124 -14.63 -5.65 -8.62
N THR A 125 -15.97 -5.68 -8.58
CA THR A 125 -16.79 -4.78 -7.77
C THR A 125 -16.81 -5.13 -6.29
N THR A 126 -16.33 -6.31 -5.90
CA THR A 126 -16.17 -6.71 -4.51
C THR A 126 -14.90 -6.08 -3.94
N LEU A 127 -15.04 -5.40 -2.81
CA LEU A 127 -13.94 -4.83 -2.04
C LEU A 127 -13.80 -5.61 -0.74
N ARG A 128 -12.73 -6.39 -0.63
CA ARG A 128 -12.43 -7.20 0.55
C ARG A 128 -11.97 -6.31 1.71
N PRO A 129 -11.90 -6.82 2.94
CA PRO A 129 -11.42 -6.06 4.09
C PRO A 129 -10.08 -5.37 3.81
N TYR A 130 -10.03 -4.05 4.01
CA TYR A 130 -8.84 -3.22 3.78
C TYR A 130 -8.21 -3.36 2.39
N GLU A 131 -8.99 -3.77 1.38
CA GLU A 131 -8.49 -3.87 0.00
C GLU A 131 -8.22 -2.50 -0.59
N ALA A 132 -7.02 -2.35 -1.14
CA ALA A 132 -6.62 -1.20 -1.93
C ALA A 132 -6.15 -1.66 -3.30
N LYS A 133 -6.65 -1.01 -4.36
CA LYS A 133 -6.30 -1.34 -5.74
C LYS A 133 -6.27 -0.10 -6.63
N VAL A 134 -5.40 -0.15 -7.64
CA VAL A 134 -5.23 0.93 -8.60
C VAL A 134 -5.32 0.37 -10.01
N TYR A 135 -6.24 0.92 -10.78
CA TYR A 135 -6.38 0.65 -12.21
C TYR A 135 -5.76 1.77 -13.04
N HIS A 136 -5.09 1.38 -14.11
CA HIS A 136 -4.65 2.26 -15.17
C HIS A 136 -5.58 2.12 -16.38
N LEU A 137 -6.16 3.22 -16.79
CA LEU A 137 -7.07 3.32 -17.93
C LEU A 137 -6.43 4.18 -19.02
N THR A 138 -6.45 3.72 -20.24
CA THR A 138 -6.09 4.53 -21.42
C THR A 138 -7.35 5.23 -21.90
N ASN A 139 -7.29 6.54 -22.11
CA ASN A 139 -8.41 7.37 -22.57
C ASN A 139 -8.67 7.20 -24.07
#